data_2c2f8dfa4dd4d6b3a1c74095778fa6b1
#
_entry.id   2c2f8dfa4dd4d6b3a1c74095778fa6b1
#
_cell.length_a   1.000
_cell.length_b   1.000
_cell.length_c   1.000
_cell.angle_alpha   90.00
_cell.angle_beta   90.00
_cell.angle_gamma   90.00
#
_symmetry.space_group_name_H-M   'P 1'
#
loop_
_entity.id
_entity.type
_entity.pdbx_description
1 polymer ?
#
loop_
_entity_poly.entity_id
_entity_poly.type
_entity_poly.pdbx_seq_one_letter_code
_entity_poly.pdbx_strand_id
1 'polypeptide(L)'
;MQIEIITIYVICDDYLKAMDYQDDVQVGMTTAEVMTTALVAARCFKNCLEHARVFLKEAGYIPTMLGDSRLNRRLHGIAEQVWLELFHMLGAVHQQLNDSLDYVVDSLPIAICDNYRIPRCRLYRDHRPAFRGYIASKKRYFYGLRAHVLVTAGGQPVDLVLAPASVADLSAFKCLHLDLPDGATIYADKAYTDYVCEDVLNEDTAITLVALRKRNAKRPMDGCIRYICHHVRKRIETSFSRIADFFAKRIYAITARGIELKAFLAVLAFSIDCLTPVEG
;
A
#
# COMPACT_ATOMS: atom_id res chain seq x y z
N MET A 1 4.90 18.01 -11.41
CA MET A 1 4.55 16.88 -12.34
C MET A 1 5.73 16.36 -13.15
N GLN A 2 6.53 17.20 -13.85
CA GLN A 2 7.68 16.70 -14.65
C GLN A 2 8.74 15.98 -13.79
N ILE A 3 9.19 16.59 -12.70
CA ILE A 3 10.17 16.00 -11.78
C ILE A 3 9.68 14.65 -11.24
N GLU A 4 8.43 14.56 -10.87
CA GLU A 4 7.82 13.34 -10.32
C GLU A 4 7.81 12.17 -11.32
N ILE A 5 7.50 12.45 -12.60
CA ILE A 5 7.53 11.43 -13.65
C ILE A 5 8.96 10.92 -13.87
N ILE A 6 9.93 11.85 -13.90
CA ILE A 6 11.34 11.51 -14.04
C ILE A 6 11.80 10.69 -12.83
N THR A 7 11.43 11.09 -11.61
CA THR A 7 11.77 10.37 -10.38
C THR A 7 11.20 8.94 -10.41
N ILE A 8 9.93 8.78 -10.78
CA ILE A 8 9.32 7.45 -10.92
C ILE A 8 10.07 6.60 -11.94
N TYR A 9 10.42 7.17 -13.09
CA TYR A 9 11.16 6.45 -14.12
C TYR A 9 12.55 6.02 -13.62
N VAL A 10 13.31 6.93 -13.04
CA VAL A 10 14.66 6.66 -12.52
C VAL A 10 14.62 5.55 -11.47
N ILE A 11 13.69 5.62 -10.51
CA ILE A 11 13.52 4.58 -9.48
C ILE A 11 13.24 3.22 -10.12
N CYS A 12 12.32 3.14 -11.09
CA CYS A 12 12.00 1.88 -11.77
C CYS A 12 13.18 1.35 -12.59
N ASP A 13 13.87 2.21 -13.32
CA ASP A 13 14.97 1.85 -14.21
C ASP A 13 16.21 1.41 -13.43
N ASP A 14 16.59 2.15 -12.40
CA ASP A 14 17.72 1.82 -11.52
C ASP A 14 17.46 0.53 -10.73
N TYR A 15 16.23 0.33 -10.23
CA TYR A 15 15.83 -0.91 -9.57
C TYR A 15 15.97 -2.12 -10.51
N LEU A 16 15.41 -2.04 -11.73
CA LEU A 16 15.48 -3.14 -12.70
C LEU A 16 16.92 -3.42 -13.13
N LYS A 17 17.76 -2.41 -13.30
CA LYS A 17 19.19 -2.55 -13.55
C LYS A 17 19.92 -3.24 -12.41
N ALA A 18 19.63 -2.85 -11.16
CA ALA A 18 20.23 -3.48 -9.96
C ALA A 18 19.85 -4.96 -9.83
N MET A 19 18.66 -5.34 -10.32
CA MET A 19 18.19 -6.73 -10.36
C MET A 19 18.64 -7.50 -11.59
N ASP A 20 19.48 -6.90 -12.46
CA ASP A 20 19.90 -7.47 -13.76
C ASP A 20 18.70 -7.95 -14.60
N TYR A 21 17.59 -7.19 -14.53
CA TYR A 21 16.38 -7.52 -15.27
C TYR A 21 16.59 -7.30 -16.76
N GLN A 22 16.35 -8.33 -17.57
CA GLN A 22 16.51 -8.27 -19.01
C GLN A 22 15.15 -8.22 -19.71
N ASP A 23 14.90 -7.14 -20.43
CA ASP A 23 13.78 -7.09 -21.38
C ASP A 23 14.10 -7.93 -22.61
N ASP A 24 13.06 -8.49 -23.25
CA ASP A 24 13.22 -9.13 -24.55
C ASP A 24 13.70 -8.08 -25.58
N VAL A 25 14.66 -8.47 -26.42
CA VAL A 25 15.29 -7.59 -27.44
C VAL A 25 14.26 -6.98 -28.41
N GLN A 26 13.11 -7.62 -28.60
CA GLN A 26 12.07 -7.18 -29.53
C GLN A 26 11.05 -6.20 -28.90
N VAL A 27 11.17 -5.85 -27.62
CA VAL A 27 10.19 -4.94 -27.00
C VAL A 27 10.44 -3.50 -27.42
N GLY A 28 9.39 -2.87 -27.93
CA GLY A 28 9.43 -1.44 -28.28
C GLY A 28 9.23 -0.49 -27.08
N MET A 29 8.84 -1.03 -25.92
CA MET A 29 8.62 -0.29 -24.67
C MET A 29 9.20 -1.11 -23.53
N THR A 30 10.14 -0.55 -22.78
CA THR A 30 10.86 -1.25 -21.71
C THR A 30 9.94 -1.55 -20.50
N THR A 31 10.33 -2.50 -19.66
CA THR A 31 9.60 -2.78 -18.40
C THR A 31 9.61 -1.58 -17.48
N ALA A 32 10.70 -0.81 -17.41
CA ALA A 32 10.76 0.46 -16.67
C ALA A 32 9.71 1.47 -17.15
N GLU A 33 9.52 1.61 -18.45
CA GLU A 33 8.49 2.49 -19.03
C GLU A 33 7.06 2.01 -18.72
N VAL A 34 6.82 0.68 -18.73
CA VAL A 34 5.53 0.08 -18.34
C VAL A 34 5.24 0.34 -16.86
N MET A 35 6.23 0.12 -15.97
CA MET A 35 6.12 0.38 -14.54
C MET A 35 5.86 1.87 -14.27
N THR A 36 6.61 2.74 -14.93
CA THR A 36 6.42 4.20 -14.86
C THR A 36 5.01 4.60 -15.27
N THR A 37 4.50 4.06 -16.38
CA THR A 37 3.14 4.38 -16.83
C THR A 37 2.09 3.97 -15.79
N ALA A 38 2.25 2.82 -15.18
CA ALA A 38 1.33 2.33 -14.14
C ALA A 38 1.40 3.18 -12.86
N LEU A 39 2.59 3.58 -12.42
CA LEU A 39 2.80 4.41 -11.24
C LEU A 39 2.33 5.85 -11.45
N VAL A 40 2.57 6.42 -12.64
CA VAL A 40 2.02 7.73 -13.02
C VAL A 40 0.50 7.67 -13.09
N ALA A 41 -0.10 6.56 -13.58
CA ALA A 41 -1.54 6.36 -13.53
C ALA A 41 -2.07 6.37 -12.11
N ALA A 42 -1.40 5.68 -11.18
CA ALA A 42 -1.78 5.63 -9.78
C ALA A 42 -1.67 7.02 -9.13
N ARG A 43 -0.56 7.72 -9.32
CA ARG A 43 -0.27 9.00 -8.69
C ARG A 43 -1.11 10.15 -9.26
N CYS A 44 -1.11 10.31 -10.58
CA CYS A 44 -1.66 11.51 -11.23
C CYS A 44 -3.09 11.32 -11.78
N PHE A 45 -3.48 10.08 -12.08
CA PHE A 45 -4.73 9.79 -12.80
C PHE A 45 -5.63 8.78 -12.06
N LYS A 46 -5.48 8.65 -10.73
CA LYS A 46 -6.32 7.77 -9.88
C LYS A 46 -6.47 6.35 -10.45
N ASN A 47 -5.35 5.77 -10.85
CA ASN A 47 -5.27 4.45 -11.48
C ASN A 47 -5.97 4.33 -12.86
N CYS A 48 -6.19 5.43 -13.57
CA CYS A 48 -6.65 5.40 -14.95
C CYS A 48 -5.46 5.24 -15.89
N LEU A 49 -5.15 3.99 -16.27
CA LEU A 49 -3.99 3.66 -17.11
C LEU A 49 -4.07 4.35 -18.48
N GLU A 50 -5.28 4.47 -19.06
CA GLU A 50 -5.48 5.10 -20.37
C GLU A 50 -5.13 6.59 -20.33
N HIS A 51 -5.51 7.32 -19.29
CA HIS A 51 -5.15 8.73 -19.17
C HIS A 51 -3.65 8.93 -19.05
N ALA A 52 -2.97 8.10 -18.25
CA ALA A 52 -1.52 8.15 -18.13
C ALA A 52 -0.83 7.81 -19.45
N ARG A 53 -1.33 6.77 -20.16
CA ARG A 53 -0.83 6.34 -21.46
C ARG A 53 -0.87 7.48 -22.49
N VAL A 54 -2.04 8.12 -22.63
CA VAL A 54 -2.23 9.23 -23.58
C VAL A 54 -1.32 10.39 -23.19
N PHE A 55 -1.34 10.80 -21.93
CA PHE A 55 -0.54 11.92 -21.43
C PHE A 55 0.96 11.71 -21.65
N LEU A 56 1.52 10.55 -21.26
CA LEU A 56 2.95 10.27 -21.39
C LEU A 56 3.41 10.21 -22.83
N LYS A 57 2.54 9.75 -23.73
CA LYS A 57 2.80 9.75 -25.17
C LYS A 57 2.79 11.16 -25.76
N GLU A 58 1.74 11.92 -25.51
CA GLU A 58 1.57 13.27 -26.07
C GLU A 58 2.59 14.27 -25.52
N ALA A 59 2.95 14.13 -24.26
CA ALA A 59 4.01 14.94 -23.65
C ALA A 59 5.43 14.50 -24.04
N GLY A 60 5.58 13.44 -24.84
CA GLY A 60 6.88 12.98 -25.34
C GLY A 60 7.76 12.23 -24.35
N TYR A 61 7.23 11.87 -23.16
CA TYR A 61 7.99 11.10 -22.15
C TYR A 61 8.25 9.67 -22.61
N ILE A 62 7.28 9.01 -23.27
CA ILE A 62 7.39 7.66 -23.80
C ILE A 62 6.89 7.65 -25.26
N PRO A 63 7.76 7.97 -26.22
CA PRO A 63 7.37 8.06 -27.65
C PRO A 63 6.87 6.73 -28.21
N THR A 64 7.48 5.62 -27.76
CA THR A 64 7.17 4.23 -28.20
C THR A 64 6.00 3.61 -27.44
N MET A 65 5.10 4.43 -26.90
CA MET A 65 3.96 4.00 -26.10
C MET A 65 3.08 2.96 -26.81
N LEU A 66 2.85 1.84 -26.11
CA LEU A 66 1.97 0.76 -26.58
C LEU A 66 0.49 1.17 -26.60
N GLY A 67 -0.30 0.49 -27.42
CA GLY A 67 -1.77 0.56 -27.37
C GLY A 67 -2.30 -0.07 -26.09
N ASP A 68 -3.52 0.34 -25.67
CA ASP A 68 -4.14 -0.03 -24.38
C ASP A 68 -4.07 -1.54 -24.06
N SER A 69 -4.54 -2.39 -24.98
CA SER A 69 -4.56 -3.85 -24.77
C SER A 69 -3.16 -4.46 -24.62
N ARG A 70 -2.15 -3.93 -25.36
CA ARG A 70 -0.77 -4.41 -25.26
C ARG A 70 -0.12 -3.93 -23.97
N LEU A 71 -0.33 -2.68 -23.59
CA LEU A 71 0.16 -2.11 -22.33
C LEU A 71 -0.41 -2.87 -21.13
N ASN A 72 -1.72 -3.11 -21.11
CA ASN A 72 -2.37 -3.91 -20.07
C ASN A 72 -1.77 -5.33 -19.97
N ARG A 73 -1.54 -5.99 -21.10
CA ARG A 73 -0.94 -7.32 -21.12
C ARG A 73 0.49 -7.30 -20.59
N ARG A 74 1.30 -6.32 -20.99
CA ARG A 74 2.67 -6.15 -20.50
C ARG A 74 2.67 -5.88 -18.98
N LEU A 75 1.82 -4.96 -18.50
CA LEU A 75 1.68 -4.63 -17.08
C LEU A 75 1.34 -5.88 -16.24
N HIS A 76 0.35 -6.67 -16.68
CA HIS A 76 -0.01 -7.91 -16.00
C HIS A 76 0.98 -9.07 -16.19
N GLY A 77 1.90 -8.95 -17.14
CA GLY A 77 3.01 -9.87 -17.36
C GLY A 77 4.20 -9.65 -16.43
N ILE A 78 4.33 -8.48 -15.81
CA ILE A 78 5.36 -8.23 -14.80
C ILE A 78 5.09 -9.14 -13.60
N ALA A 79 6.11 -9.87 -13.17
CA ALA A 79 6.01 -10.76 -12.02
C ALA A 79 5.68 -9.96 -10.75
N GLU A 80 4.82 -10.51 -9.90
CA GLU A 80 4.43 -9.87 -8.64
C GLU A 80 5.65 -9.59 -7.76
N GLN A 81 6.62 -10.50 -7.79
CA GLN A 81 7.87 -10.38 -7.04
C GLN A 81 8.63 -9.08 -7.37
N VAL A 82 8.68 -8.67 -8.65
CA VAL A 82 9.34 -7.41 -9.07
C VAL A 82 8.73 -6.19 -8.37
N TRP A 83 7.41 -6.17 -8.23
CA TRP A 83 6.71 -5.10 -7.55
C TRP A 83 6.90 -5.11 -6.04
N LEU A 84 6.89 -6.30 -5.43
CA LEU A 84 7.09 -6.47 -3.99
C LEU A 84 8.50 -6.08 -3.58
N GLU A 85 9.52 -6.53 -4.31
CA GLU A 85 10.91 -6.19 -4.03
C GLU A 85 11.18 -4.68 -4.18
N LEU A 86 10.62 -4.04 -5.24
CA LEU A 86 10.68 -2.58 -5.36
C LEU A 86 10.06 -1.89 -4.14
N PHE A 87 8.91 -2.37 -3.67
CA PHE A 87 8.23 -1.80 -2.51
C PHE A 87 9.05 -1.98 -1.22
N HIS A 88 9.62 -3.16 -0.99
CA HIS A 88 10.47 -3.44 0.18
C HIS A 88 11.78 -2.62 0.13
N MET A 89 12.38 -2.47 -1.05
CA MET A 89 13.54 -1.58 -1.21
C MET A 89 13.22 -0.14 -0.78
N LEU A 90 12.08 0.40 -1.22
CA LEU A 90 11.62 1.74 -0.80
C LEU A 90 11.32 1.77 0.69
N GLY A 91 10.73 0.71 1.24
CA GLY A 91 10.49 0.55 2.67
C GLY A 91 11.79 0.62 3.49
N ALA A 92 12.84 -0.05 3.03
CA ALA A 92 14.17 0.02 3.66
C ALA A 92 14.76 1.45 3.61
N VAL A 93 14.60 2.16 2.49
CA VAL A 93 15.02 3.58 2.39
C VAL A 93 14.24 4.43 3.39
N HIS A 94 12.93 4.25 3.50
CA HIS A 94 12.11 4.99 4.46
C HIS A 94 12.49 4.70 5.91
N GLN A 95 12.88 3.46 6.23
CA GLN A 95 13.39 3.12 7.55
C GLN A 95 14.72 3.82 7.86
N GLN A 96 15.65 3.86 6.90
CA GLN A 96 16.93 4.56 7.06
C GLN A 96 16.75 6.08 7.24
N LEU A 97 15.72 6.66 6.64
CA LEU A 97 15.37 8.08 6.77
C LEU A 97 14.48 8.38 7.99
N ASN A 98 14.09 7.36 8.76
CA ASN A 98 13.26 7.53 9.95
C ASN A 98 14.13 7.89 11.16
N ASP A 99 13.94 9.08 11.71
CA ASP A 99 14.69 9.57 12.88
C ASP A 99 14.29 8.90 14.19
N SER A 100 13.27 8.04 14.18
CA SER A 100 12.77 7.33 15.36
C SER A 100 12.57 5.84 15.10
N LEU A 101 12.51 5.05 16.17
CA LEU A 101 12.15 3.64 16.12
C LEU A 101 10.63 3.40 16.21
N ASP A 102 9.84 4.46 16.05
CA ASP A 102 8.38 4.39 16.12
C ASP A 102 7.78 4.09 14.75
N TYR A 103 6.87 3.14 14.75
CA TYR A 103 6.09 2.73 13.59
C TYR A 103 4.62 2.69 13.94
N VAL A 104 3.75 2.74 12.94
CA VAL A 104 2.31 2.57 13.15
C VAL A 104 1.74 1.63 12.11
N VAL A 105 0.86 0.75 12.56
CA VAL A 105 0.06 -0.08 11.68
C VAL A 105 -1.41 0.32 11.78
N ASP A 106 -2.05 0.46 10.63
CA ASP A 106 -3.49 0.66 10.53
C ASP A 106 -4.03 0.07 9.23
N SER A 107 -5.35 -0.03 9.11
CA SER A 107 -6.01 -0.60 7.94
C SER A 107 -6.86 0.41 7.17
N LEU A 108 -6.74 0.37 5.84
CA LEU A 108 -7.48 1.21 4.90
C LEU A 108 -8.49 0.38 4.11
N PRO A 109 -9.81 0.67 4.16
CA PRO A 109 -10.79 -0.05 3.37
C PRO A 109 -10.73 0.36 1.90
N ILE A 110 -10.65 -0.63 1.00
CA ILE A 110 -10.65 -0.47 -0.45
C ILE A 110 -11.95 -1.05 -1.01
N ALA A 111 -12.92 -0.18 -1.27
CA ALA A 111 -14.22 -0.60 -1.79
C ALA A 111 -14.14 -0.91 -3.31
N ILE A 112 -14.58 -2.10 -3.69
CA ILE A 112 -14.69 -2.54 -5.09
C ILE A 112 -16.01 -2.08 -5.70
N CYS A 113 -17.11 -2.27 -4.96
CA CYS A 113 -18.42 -1.83 -5.40
C CYS A 113 -19.34 -1.46 -4.23
N ASP A 114 -20.41 -0.76 -4.56
CA ASP A 114 -21.48 -0.45 -3.60
C ASP A 114 -22.27 -1.72 -3.21
N ASN A 115 -22.84 -1.72 -2.00
CA ASN A 115 -23.52 -2.89 -1.44
C ASN A 115 -24.64 -3.45 -2.34
N TYR A 116 -25.43 -2.59 -2.99
CA TYR A 116 -26.51 -3.02 -3.89
C TYR A 116 -26.01 -3.70 -5.17
N ARG A 117 -24.71 -3.53 -5.50
CA ARG A 117 -24.07 -4.14 -6.67
C ARG A 117 -23.43 -5.48 -6.39
N ILE A 118 -23.27 -5.88 -5.12
CA ILE A 118 -22.60 -7.13 -4.72
C ILE A 118 -23.17 -8.35 -5.46
N PRO A 119 -24.51 -8.54 -5.60
CA PRO A 119 -25.06 -9.70 -6.31
C PRO A 119 -24.62 -9.79 -7.78
N ARG A 120 -24.35 -8.65 -8.41
CA ARG A 120 -23.91 -8.54 -9.81
C ARG A 120 -22.40 -8.46 -9.97
N CYS A 121 -21.65 -8.31 -8.88
CA CYS A 121 -20.19 -8.24 -8.91
C CYS A 121 -19.61 -9.62 -9.25
N ARG A 122 -18.76 -9.67 -10.28
CA ARG A 122 -18.09 -10.91 -10.72
C ARG A 122 -16.81 -11.19 -9.94
N LEU A 123 -16.23 -10.15 -9.32
CA LEU A 123 -15.01 -10.25 -8.56
C LEU A 123 -15.26 -10.99 -7.25
N TYR A 124 -14.41 -11.95 -6.94
CA TYR A 124 -14.46 -12.79 -5.73
C TYR A 124 -15.82 -13.47 -5.51
N ARG A 125 -16.49 -13.85 -6.60
CA ARG A 125 -17.85 -14.37 -6.58
C ARG A 125 -18.02 -15.58 -5.66
N ASP A 126 -17.03 -16.46 -5.67
CA ASP A 126 -17.08 -17.73 -4.94
C ASP A 126 -16.74 -17.56 -3.44
N HIS A 127 -16.17 -16.41 -3.07
CA HIS A 127 -15.74 -16.09 -1.70
C HIS A 127 -16.38 -14.79 -1.18
N ARG A 128 -17.55 -14.41 -1.67
CA ARG A 128 -18.22 -13.15 -1.33
C ARG A 128 -18.27 -12.79 0.16
N PRO A 129 -18.55 -13.73 1.09
CA PRO A 129 -18.60 -13.40 2.52
C PRO A 129 -17.27 -12.85 3.04
N ALA A 130 -16.13 -13.36 2.56
CA ALA A 130 -14.81 -12.93 2.97
C ALA A 130 -14.50 -11.47 2.56
N PHE A 131 -15.14 -10.98 1.49
CA PHE A 131 -14.92 -9.62 0.98
C PHE A 131 -15.93 -8.58 1.49
N ARG A 132 -16.81 -8.95 2.43
CA ARG A 132 -17.70 -8.02 3.11
C ARG A 132 -17.06 -7.50 4.38
N GLY A 133 -16.81 -6.20 4.45
CA GLY A 133 -16.26 -5.52 5.61
C GLY A 133 -17.18 -4.45 6.16
N TYR A 134 -16.87 -3.98 7.37
CA TYR A 134 -17.58 -2.90 8.04
C TYR A 134 -16.61 -1.78 8.42
N ILE A 135 -16.97 -0.54 8.12
CA ILE A 135 -16.23 0.66 8.50
C ILE A 135 -16.96 1.27 9.71
N ALA A 136 -16.42 1.07 10.90
CA ALA A 136 -17.06 1.49 12.15
C ALA A 136 -17.26 3.00 12.23
N SER A 137 -16.26 3.80 11.81
CA SER A 137 -16.30 5.25 11.83
C SER A 137 -17.40 5.83 10.94
N LYS A 138 -17.72 5.17 9.82
CA LYS A 138 -18.75 5.58 8.86
C LYS A 138 -20.06 4.80 9.01
N LYS A 139 -20.14 3.86 9.99
CA LYS A 139 -21.28 2.96 10.21
C LYS A 139 -21.78 2.31 8.89
N ARG A 140 -20.85 1.91 8.00
CA ARG A 140 -21.16 1.46 6.65
C ARG A 140 -20.48 0.13 6.35
N TYR A 141 -21.24 -0.78 5.73
CA TYR A 141 -20.67 -1.98 5.10
C TYR A 141 -20.07 -1.62 3.74
N PHE A 142 -19.02 -2.34 3.36
CA PHE A 142 -18.41 -2.26 2.03
C PHE A 142 -18.06 -3.66 1.53
N TYR A 143 -17.82 -3.77 0.23
CA TYR A 143 -17.36 -4.99 -0.41
C TYR A 143 -16.01 -4.72 -1.07
N GLY A 144 -14.99 -5.44 -0.66
CA GLY A 144 -13.65 -5.21 -1.17
C GLY A 144 -12.53 -5.80 -0.33
N LEU A 145 -11.40 -5.08 -0.35
CA LEU A 145 -10.17 -5.42 0.36
C LEU A 145 -9.94 -4.45 1.51
N ARG A 146 -9.03 -4.82 2.40
CA ARG A 146 -8.34 -3.91 3.32
C ARG A 146 -6.86 -3.92 3.01
N ALA A 147 -6.26 -2.76 2.90
CA ALA A 147 -4.81 -2.60 2.91
C ALA A 147 -4.36 -2.36 4.35
N HIS A 148 -3.60 -3.28 4.90
CA HIS A 148 -2.93 -3.12 6.19
C HIS A 148 -1.54 -2.60 5.89
N VAL A 149 -1.26 -1.37 6.31
CA VAL A 149 -0.01 -0.67 5.98
C VAL A 149 0.74 -0.40 7.27
N LEU A 150 1.98 -0.83 7.32
CA LEU A 150 2.96 -0.43 8.32
C LEU A 150 3.69 0.80 7.80
N VAL A 151 3.74 1.85 8.61
CA VAL A 151 4.39 3.10 8.25
C VAL A 151 5.34 3.58 9.34
N THR A 152 6.35 4.38 8.97
CA THR A 152 7.23 5.07 9.93
C THR A 152 6.46 6.12 10.74
N ALA A 153 7.07 6.70 11.76
CA ALA A 153 6.50 7.83 12.50
C ALA A 153 6.20 9.06 11.61
N GLY A 154 6.91 9.19 10.50
CA GLY A 154 6.66 10.22 9.46
C GLY A 154 5.54 9.86 8.49
N GLY A 155 5.04 8.62 8.54
CA GLY A 155 3.93 8.14 7.73
C GLY A 155 4.32 7.56 6.37
N GLN A 156 5.61 7.26 6.15
CA GLN A 156 6.10 6.60 4.94
C GLN A 156 5.84 5.09 5.02
N PRO A 157 5.29 4.46 3.97
CA PRO A 157 5.02 3.02 3.95
C PRO A 157 6.31 2.19 4.02
N VAL A 158 6.29 1.18 4.89
CA VAL A 158 7.40 0.22 5.07
C VAL A 158 6.97 -1.17 4.62
N ASP A 159 5.77 -1.59 4.99
CA ASP A 159 5.22 -2.88 4.61
C ASP A 159 3.71 -2.81 4.36
N LEU A 160 3.18 -3.75 3.57
CA LEU A 160 1.80 -3.77 3.12
C LEU A 160 1.27 -5.19 2.95
N VAL A 161 0.11 -5.45 3.53
CA VAL A 161 -0.68 -6.65 3.25
C VAL A 161 -2.06 -6.27 2.75
N LEU A 162 -2.47 -6.85 1.61
CA LEU A 162 -3.83 -6.76 1.09
C LEU A 162 -4.62 -7.98 1.55
N ALA A 163 -5.68 -7.76 2.30
CA ALA A 163 -6.52 -8.84 2.84
C ALA A 163 -7.99 -8.66 2.42
N PRO A 164 -8.77 -9.75 2.33
CA PRO A 164 -10.23 -9.66 2.23
C PRO A 164 -10.83 -8.82 3.36
N ALA A 165 -11.87 -8.06 3.07
CA ALA A 165 -12.42 -7.05 3.98
C ALA A 165 -12.94 -7.59 5.33
N SER A 166 -13.25 -8.90 5.44
CA SER A 166 -13.70 -9.54 6.68
C SER A 166 -12.57 -10.10 7.54
N VAL A 167 -11.33 -10.16 7.00
CA VAL A 167 -10.18 -10.64 7.76
C VAL A 167 -9.94 -9.71 8.95
N ALA A 168 -9.70 -10.29 10.12
CA ALA A 168 -9.40 -9.54 11.32
C ALA A 168 -8.05 -8.81 11.18
N ASP A 169 -7.98 -7.57 11.67
CA ASP A 169 -6.78 -6.73 11.57
C ASP A 169 -5.53 -7.43 12.15
N LEU A 170 -5.69 -8.15 13.26
CA LEU A 170 -4.62 -8.95 13.86
C LEU A 170 -4.12 -10.09 12.96
N SER A 171 -5.04 -10.78 12.24
CA SER A 171 -4.65 -11.86 11.34
C SER A 171 -3.87 -11.36 10.15
N ALA A 172 -4.24 -10.20 9.63
CA ALA A 172 -3.50 -9.53 8.57
C ALA A 172 -2.14 -9.00 9.06
N PHE A 173 -2.08 -8.46 10.27
CA PHE A 173 -0.83 -8.03 10.91
C PHE A 173 0.21 -9.15 10.99
N LYS A 174 -0.21 -10.37 11.34
CA LYS A 174 0.67 -11.56 11.38
C LYS A 174 1.23 -11.98 10.01
N CYS A 175 0.74 -11.38 8.92
CA CYS A 175 1.25 -11.60 7.56
C CYS A 175 2.24 -10.51 7.11
N LEU A 176 2.46 -9.45 7.90
CA LEU A 176 3.51 -8.46 7.64
C LEU A 176 4.89 -9.06 7.90
N HIS A 177 5.87 -8.66 7.11
CA HIS A 177 7.24 -9.16 7.25
C HIS A 177 7.96 -8.64 8.48
N LEU A 178 7.58 -7.45 8.99
CA LEU A 178 8.14 -6.81 10.18
C LEU A 178 9.70 -6.79 10.20
N ASP A 179 10.31 -6.58 9.02
CA ASP A 179 11.75 -6.37 8.92
C ASP A 179 12.09 -4.97 9.44
N LEU A 180 12.13 -4.84 10.77
CA LEU A 180 12.32 -3.59 11.49
C LEU A 180 13.59 -3.66 12.35
N PRO A 181 14.22 -2.52 12.66
CA PRO A 181 15.39 -2.49 13.54
C PRO A 181 15.03 -2.92 14.97
N ASP A 182 16.03 -3.49 15.67
CA ASP A 182 15.91 -3.87 17.08
C ASP A 182 15.45 -2.67 17.93
N GLY A 183 14.54 -2.92 18.85
CA GLY A 183 13.95 -1.88 19.70
C GLY A 183 12.82 -1.08 19.04
N ALA A 184 12.41 -1.44 17.83
CA ALA A 184 11.27 -0.79 17.16
C ALA A 184 9.99 -0.93 17.98
N THR A 185 9.19 0.14 17.99
CA THR A 185 7.86 0.17 18.64
C THR A 185 6.78 0.36 17.59
N ILE A 186 5.84 -0.60 17.52
CA ILE A 186 4.70 -0.54 16.61
C ILE A 186 3.45 -0.10 17.39
N TYR A 187 2.92 1.07 17.08
CA TYR A 187 1.65 1.54 17.64
C TYR A 187 0.47 1.07 16.78
N ALA A 188 -0.57 0.56 17.44
CA ALA A 188 -1.72 0.00 16.75
C ALA A 188 -3.05 0.33 17.43
N ASP A 189 -4.19 0.13 16.72
CA ASP A 189 -5.51 0.22 17.32
C ASP A 189 -5.79 -0.99 18.23
N LYS A 190 -6.82 -0.89 19.03
CA LYS A 190 -7.33 -1.96 19.92
C LYS A 190 -7.72 -3.25 19.19
N ALA A 191 -7.92 -3.20 17.87
CA ALA A 191 -8.18 -4.37 17.04
C ALA A 191 -6.96 -5.29 16.89
N TYR A 192 -5.75 -4.78 17.13
CA TYR A 192 -4.48 -5.50 17.10
C TYR A 192 -4.06 -6.09 18.46
N THR A 193 -4.91 -6.00 19.49
CA THR A 193 -4.58 -6.51 20.83
C THR A 193 -4.52 -8.04 20.85
N ASP A 194 -3.32 -8.59 21.07
CA ASP A 194 -3.07 -10.02 21.30
C ASP A 194 -1.83 -10.16 22.20
N TYR A 195 -2.05 -10.51 23.46
CA TYR A 195 -0.95 -10.57 24.44
C TYR A 195 0.12 -11.61 24.11
N VAL A 196 -0.27 -12.73 23.49
CA VAL A 196 0.68 -13.76 23.07
C VAL A 196 1.54 -13.23 21.91
N CYS A 197 0.92 -12.59 20.93
CA CYS A 197 1.65 -11.98 19.82
C CYS A 197 2.60 -10.86 20.30
N GLU A 198 2.17 -10.06 21.26
CA GLU A 198 3.00 -9.00 21.86
C GLU A 198 4.21 -9.55 22.59
N ASP A 199 4.01 -10.63 23.38
CA ASP A 199 5.09 -11.28 24.12
C ASP A 199 6.10 -11.95 23.16
N VAL A 200 5.62 -12.72 22.16
CA VAL A 200 6.47 -13.38 21.15
C VAL A 200 7.28 -12.37 20.34
N LEU A 201 6.67 -11.30 19.86
CA LEU A 201 7.38 -10.26 19.11
C LEU A 201 8.51 -9.64 19.95
N ASN A 202 8.24 -9.35 21.21
CA ASN A 202 9.24 -8.74 22.09
C ASN A 202 10.38 -9.71 22.44
N GLU A 203 10.08 -10.98 22.62
CA GLU A 203 11.07 -12.01 22.96
C GLU A 203 11.94 -12.41 21.77
N ASP A 204 11.32 -12.61 20.60
CA ASP A 204 12.00 -13.17 19.42
C ASP A 204 12.69 -12.11 18.56
N THR A 205 12.15 -10.88 18.51
CA THR A 205 12.59 -9.84 17.55
C THR A 205 12.93 -8.50 18.19
N ALA A 206 12.86 -8.38 19.53
CA ALA A 206 13.01 -7.11 20.26
C ALA A 206 12.07 -5.98 19.76
N ILE A 207 10.98 -6.33 19.04
CA ILE A 207 9.96 -5.39 18.57
C ILE A 207 8.83 -5.31 19.60
N THR A 208 8.46 -4.10 20.00
CA THR A 208 7.39 -3.88 20.96
C THR A 208 6.08 -3.49 20.25
N LEU A 209 5.03 -4.32 20.35
CA LEU A 209 3.69 -3.99 19.86
C LEU A 209 2.87 -3.28 20.94
N VAL A 210 2.53 -2.02 20.70
CA VAL A 210 1.73 -1.18 21.62
C VAL A 210 0.34 -0.96 21.03
N ALA A 211 -0.56 -1.93 21.24
CA ALA A 211 -1.96 -1.79 20.83
C ALA A 211 -2.79 -1.06 21.90
N LEU A 212 -3.65 -0.13 21.48
CA LEU A 212 -4.61 0.53 22.39
C LEU A 212 -5.46 -0.49 23.12
N ARG A 213 -5.73 -0.25 24.40
CA ARG A 213 -6.48 -1.18 25.24
C ARG A 213 -7.97 -0.81 25.36
N LYS A 214 -8.81 -1.84 25.40
CA LYS A 214 -10.21 -1.70 25.81
C LYS A 214 -10.27 -1.37 27.31
N ARG A 215 -11.38 -0.75 27.77
CA ARG A 215 -11.57 -0.36 29.18
C ARG A 215 -11.43 -1.55 30.17
N ASN A 216 -11.79 -2.75 29.73
CA ASN A 216 -11.75 -3.99 30.50
C ASN A 216 -10.60 -4.92 30.10
N ALA A 217 -9.50 -4.38 29.59
CA ALA A 217 -8.35 -5.18 29.19
C ALA A 217 -7.69 -5.84 30.42
N LYS A 218 -7.23 -7.09 30.25
CA LYS A 218 -6.50 -7.83 31.31
C LYS A 218 -5.17 -7.18 31.67
N ARG A 219 -4.48 -6.58 30.66
CA ARG A 219 -3.26 -5.81 30.85
C ARG A 219 -3.63 -4.32 30.63
N PRO A 220 -3.85 -3.53 31.69
CA PRO A 220 -4.15 -2.12 31.55
C PRO A 220 -2.96 -1.38 30.96
N MET A 221 -3.23 -0.32 30.22
CA MET A 221 -2.20 0.55 29.64
C MET A 221 -1.98 1.76 30.53
N ASP A 222 -0.72 2.11 30.78
CA ASP A 222 -0.35 3.34 31.48
C ASP A 222 -0.90 4.58 30.75
N GLY A 223 -1.22 5.62 31.51
CA GLY A 223 -1.78 6.86 30.98
C GLY A 223 -0.86 7.59 30.02
N CYS A 224 0.45 7.60 30.30
CA CYS A 224 1.45 8.22 29.43
C CYS A 224 1.59 7.46 28.11
N ILE A 225 1.69 6.13 28.18
CA ILE A 225 1.77 5.26 26.99
C ILE A 225 0.51 5.43 26.13
N ARG A 226 -0.66 5.48 26.76
CA ARG A 226 -1.94 5.73 26.05
C ARG A 226 -1.92 7.06 25.32
N TYR A 227 -1.44 8.12 25.97
CA TYR A 227 -1.32 9.45 25.38
C TYR A 227 -0.39 9.42 24.16
N ILE A 228 0.80 8.83 24.29
CA ILE A 228 1.77 8.68 23.18
C ILE A 228 1.13 7.92 22.02
N CYS A 229 0.52 6.77 22.29
CA CYS A 229 -0.12 5.96 21.27
C CYS A 229 -1.20 6.74 20.50
N HIS A 230 -2.06 7.48 21.20
CA HIS A 230 -3.05 8.35 20.56
C HIS A 230 -2.40 9.46 19.73
N HIS A 231 -1.34 10.08 20.25
CA HIS A 231 -0.67 11.18 19.57
C HIS A 231 0.02 10.74 18.30
N VAL A 232 0.79 9.65 18.36
CA VAL A 232 1.49 9.08 17.20
C VAL A 232 0.48 8.64 16.13
N ARG A 233 -0.59 7.93 16.52
CA ARG A 233 -1.64 7.51 15.58
C ARG A 233 -2.36 8.68 14.92
N LYS A 234 -2.66 9.76 15.67
CA LYS A 234 -3.31 10.94 15.10
C LYS A 234 -2.45 11.62 14.01
N ARG A 235 -1.13 11.67 14.18
CA ARG A 235 -0.22 12.20 13.16
C ARG A 235 -0.31 11.40 11.85
N ILE A 236 -0.52 10.10 11.95
CA ILE A 236 -0.56 9.17 10.81
C ILE A 236 -1.91 9.13 10.11
N GLU A 237 -3.00 9.55 10.76
CA GLU A 237 -4.30 9.71 10.09
C GLU A 237 -4.20 10.58 8.83
N THR A 238 -3.31 11.59 8.83
CA THR A 238 -3.01 12.41 7.65
C THR A 238 -2.38 11.60 6.54
N SER A 239 -1.39 10.74 6.85
CA SER A 239 -0.75 9.88 5.85
C SER A 239 -1.72 8.86 5.27
N PHE A 240 -2.55 8.24 6.11
CA PHE A 240 -3.61 7.34 5.63
C PHE A 240 -4.67 8.05 4.77
N SER A 241 -4.99 9.30 5.09
CA SER A 241 -5.86 10.13 4.25
C SER A 241 -5.20 10.40 2.89
N ARG A 242 -3.91 10.74 2.87
CA ARG A 242 -3.15 10.91 1.62
C ARG A 242 -3.07 9.61 0.81
N ILE A 243 -2.79 8.48 1.44
CA ILE A 243 -2.83 7.17 0.76
C ILE A 243 -4.22 6.94 0.15
N ALA A 244 -5.29 7.28 0.88
CA ALA A 244 -6.65 7.14 0.39
C ALA A 244 -6.94 8.00 -0.86
N ASP A 245 -6.27 9.15 -1.00
CA ASP A 245 -6.42 10.03 -2.16
C ASP A 245 -5.83 9.42 -3.44
N PHE A 246 -4.88 8.49 -3.33
CA PHE A 246 -4.35 7.74 -4.47
C PHE A 246 -5.33 6.68 -4.98
N PHE A 247 -6.32 6.28 -4.15
CA PHE A 247 -7.35 5.36 -4.60
C PHE A 247 -8.45 6.10 -5.36
N ALA A 248 -8.82 5.55 -6.50
CA ALA A 248 -10.02 6.01 -7.19
C ALA A 248 -11.26 5.74 -6.34
N LYS A 249 -12.24 6.65 -6.34
CA LYS A 249 -13.57 6.39 -5.72
C LYS A 249 -14.21 5.11 -6.27
N ARG A 250 -13.82 4.70 -7.45
CA ARG A 250 -14.20 3.47 -8.14
C ARG A 250 -12.97 2.86 -8.82
N ILE A 251 -12.59 1.67 -8.40
CA ILE A 251 -11.52 0.93 -9.07
C ILE A 251 -12.13 0.16 -10.23
N TYR A 252 -11.79 0.55 -11.45
CA TYR A 252 -12.19 -0.15 -12.66
C TYR A 252 -11.20 -1.29 -12.93
N ALA A 253 -11.58 -2.50 -12.56
CA ALA A 253 -10.87 -3.72 -12.93
C ALA A 253 -11.88 -4.86 -13.13
N ILE A 254 -11.55 -5.80 -14.02
CA ILE A 254 -12.41 -6.92 -14.39
C ILE A 254 -11.99 -8.18 -13.64
N THR A 255 -10.73 -8.26 -13.19
CA THR A 255 -10.13 -9.41 -12.52
C THR A 255 -9.72 -9.07 -11.08
N ALA A 256 -9.68 -10.07 -10.20
CA ALA A 256 -9.16 -9.96 -8.84
C ALA A 256 -7.73 -9.40 -8.83
N ARG A 257 -6.83 -10.04 -9.62
CA ARG A 257 -5.44 -9.57 -9.78
C ARG A 257 -5.34 -8.11 -10.23
N GLY A 258 -6.25 -7.65 -11.10
CA GLY A 258 -6.27 -6.25 -11.54
C GLY A 258 -6.66 -5.26 -10.43
N ILE A 259 -7.55 -5.66 -9.51
CA ILE A 259 -7.88 -4.85 -8.32
C ILE A 259 -6.72 -4.83 -7.34
N GLU A 260 -6.15 -5.99 -7.04
CA GLU A 260 -5.02 -6.13 -6.11
C GLU A 260 -3.81 -5.33 -6.60
N LEU A 261 -3.47 -5.46 -7.89
CA LEU A 261 -2.39 -4.67 -8.50
C LEU A 261 -2.66 -3.16 -8.39
N LYS A 262 -3.87 -2.68 -8.71
CA LYS A 262 -4.21 -1.26 -8.60
C LYS A 262 -4.18 -0.75 -7.15
N ALA A 263 -4.60 -1.59 -6.22
CA ALA A 263 -4.53 -1.28 -4.79
C ALA A 263 -3.06 -1.16 -4.34
N PHE A 264 -2.25 -2.12 -4.73
CA PHE A 264 -0.81 -2.13 -4.45
C PHE A 264 -0.10 -0.92 -5.07
N LEU A 265 -0.34 -0.65 -6.37
CA LEU A 265 0.26 0.48 -7.08
C LEU A 265 -0.09 1.84 -6.46
N ALA A 266 -1.28 1.98 -5.85
CA ALA A 266 -1.63 3.21 -5.16
C ALA A 266 -0.75 3.45 -3.92
N VAL A 267 -0.46 2.41 -3.13
CA VAL A 267 0.43 2.52 -1.97
C VAL A 267 1.88 2.69 -2.40
N LEU A 268 2.32 1.94 -3.44
CA LEU A 268 3.67 2.08 -3.99
C LEU A 268 3.92 3.48 -4.56
N ALA A 269 2.96 4.04 -5.30
CA ALA A 269 3.05 5.40 -5.82
C ALA A 269 3.11 6.44 -4.68
N PHE A 270 2.36 6.24 -3.60
CA PHE A 270 2.47 7.07 -2.40
C PHE A 270 3.84 6.92 -1.71
N SER A 271 4.40 5.70 -1.66
CA SER A 271 5.75 5.47 -1.13
C SER A 271 6.80 6.27 -1.91
N ILE A 272 6.74 6.28 -3.24
CA ILE A 272 7.62 7.10 -4.09
C ILE A 272 7.37 8.59 -3.86
N ASP A 273 6.10 9.01 -3.72
CA ASP A 273 5.73 10.41 -3.44
C ASP A 273 6.37 10.95 -2.16
N CYS A 274 6.54 10.08 -1.15
CA CYS A 274 7.22 10.44 0.09
C CYS A 274 8.72 10.74 -0.07
N LEU A 275 9.35 10.30 -1.16
CA LEU A 275 10.75 10.59 -1.48
C LEU A 275 10.92 11.86 -2.32
N THR A 276 9.84 12.38 -2.93
CA THR A 276 9.89 13.60 -3.69
C THR A 276 9.77 14.81 -2.76
N PRO A 277 10.61 15.85 -2.91
CA PRO A 277 10.47 17.08 -2.14
C PRO A 277 9.07 17.66 -2.33
N VAL A 278 8.42 18.04 -1.24
CA VAL A 278 7.18 18.81 -1.31
C VAL A 278 7.56 20.19 -1.85
N GLU A 279 7.15 20.51 -3.07
CA GLU A 279 7.19 21.90 -3.53
C GLU A 279 6.28 22.70 -2.60
N GLY A 280 6.91 23.53 -1.74
CA GLY A 280 6.25 24.40 -0.77
C GLY A 280 5.52 25.58 -1.44
#